data_f9f7e56c446c44e9ccf3390df359c76e
#
_entry.id   f9f7e56c446c44e9ccf3390df359c76e
#
_cell.length_a   1.000
_cell.length_b   1.000
_cell.length_c   1.000
_cell.angle_alpha   90.00
_cell.angle_beta   90.00
_cell.angle_gamma   90.00
#
_symmetry.space_group_name_H-M   'P 1'
#
loop_
_entity.id
_entity.type
_entity.pdbx_description
1 polymer ?
#
loop_
_entity_poly.entity_id
_entity_poly.type
_entity_poly.pdbx_seq_one_letter_code
_entity_poly.pdbx_strand_id
1 'polypeptide(L)'
;MTLLRDLGMNSIRLRVWVNPSDGWCNKSDVVAKAWRAHQLGMRVMIDFHYSDVWADPGSQYKPAAWIGLSLDELKTAIADHTKDVLNALKEKGITPEWVQVGNEITPGMLWDEDATVSGATYDVPKEGVTYAKNEKNFADFITTGSNAVKEVFPNAKVIVHLHDGNNNGTYRWIFDILKANNTPYDVIAMSLYPGTDNWQEMVAACVANMEDMVSRYNKEVMIAEVGMPWDEPEISKSCLTELIAKSKAIEQCLGVFYWEPQSYGSWNGYTLGAFDESGKPTVALDAFNQ
;
A
#
# COMPACT_ATOMS: atom_id res chain seq x y z
N MET A 1 -15.03 10.93 4.89
CA MET A 1 -13.82 11.75 5.12
C MET A 1 -13.98 12.71 6.31
N THR A 2 -14.92 13.66 6.31
CA THR A 2 -15.09 14.63 7.42
C THR A 2 -15.18 13.95 8.79
N LEU A 3 -16.06 12.95 8.94
CA LEU A 3 -16.21 12.22 10.19
C LEU A 3 -14.90 11.55 10.65
N LEU A 4 -14.17 10.88 9.74
CA LEU A 4 -12.91 10.23 10.08
C LEU A 4 -11.81 11.23 10.45
N ARG A 5 -11.77 12.38 9.76
CA ARG A 5 -10.89 13.50 10.16
C ARG A 5 -11.23 14.00 11.58
N ASP A 6 -12.51 14.18 11.87
CA ASP A 6 -12.98 14.68 13.18
C ASP A 6 -12.73 13.64 14.31
N LEU A 7 -12.55 12.36 13.94
CA LEU A 7 -12.11 11.27 14.81
C LEU A 7 -10.58 11.10 14.89
N GLY A 8 -9.80 12.07 14.39
CA GLY A 8 -8.33 12.09 14.53
C GLY A 8 -7.53 11.64 13.32
N MET A 9 -8.15 11.07 12.28
CA MET A 9 -7.43 10.68 11.07
C MET A 9 -7.02 11.90 10.25
N ASN A 10 -5.72 12.06 10.00
CA ASN A 10 -5.16 13.24 9.35
C ASN A 10 -4.64 12.99 7.93
N SER A 11 -4.76 11.79 7.44
CA SER A 11 -4.24 11.35 6.14
C SER A 11 -5.22 10.40 5.46
N ILE A 12 -5.14 10.32 4.13
CA ILE A 12 -5.93 9.38 3.33
C ILE A 12 -5.02 8.67 2.34
N ARG A 13 -5.24 7.37 2.17
CA ARG A 13 -4.63 6.55 1.12
C ARG A 13 -5.68 6.22 0.08
N LEU A 14 -5.38 6.49 -1.19
CA LEU A 14 -6.27 6.35 -2.33
C LEU A 14 -5.63 5.43 -3.37
N ARG A 15 -6.20 4.24 -3.54
CA ARG A 15 -5.78 3.33 -4.61
C ARG A 15 -6.19 3.86 -5.97
N VAL A 16 -5.36 3.60 -6.96
CA VAL A 16 -5.66 3.91 -8.36
C VAL A 16 -5.43 2.68 -9.23
N TRP A 17 -6.43 2.36 -10.05
CA TRP A 17 -6.41 1.35 -11.10
C TRP A 17 -6.20 1.99 -12.47
N VAL A 18 -5.76 1.19 -13.44
CA VAL A 18 -5.43 1.71 -14.79
C VAL A 18 -6.71 1.98 -15.59
N ASN A 19 -7.54 0.97 -15.79
CA ASN A 19 -8.78 1.08 -16.55
C ASN A 19 -9.91 0.18 -15.99
N PRO A 20 -10.39 0.47 -14.77
CA PRO A 20 -11.43 -0.33 -14.15
C PRO A 20 -12.76 -0.24 -14.92
N SER A 21 -13.44 -1.38 -15.06
CA SER A 21 -14.66 -1.51 -15.86
C SER A 21 -15.84 -0.67 -15.36
N ASP A 22 -15.91 -0.43 -14.05
CA ASP A 22 -16.98 0.33 -13.38
C ASP A 22 -16.64 1.81 -13.16
N GLY A 23 -15.41 2.20 -13.50
CA GLY A 23 -14.92 3.58 -13.35
C GLY A 23 -14.49 3.98 -11.93
N TRP A 24 -14.73 3.14 -10.91
CA TRP A 24 -14.23 3.42 -9.56
C TRP A 24 -12.71 3.24 -9.50
N CYS A 25 -12.07 4.07 -8.68
CA CYS A 25 -10.61 4.07 -8.51
C CYS A 25 -9.81 4.36 -9.80
N ASN A 26 -10.42 4.84 -10.87
CA ASN A 26 -9.69 5.39 -12.00
C ASN A 26 -9.09 6.77 -11.68
N LYS A 27 -8.30 7.31 -12.58
CA LYS A 27 -7.66 8.63 -12.42
C LYS A 27 -8.66 9.72 -12.01
N SER A 28 -9.82 9.83 -12.66
CA SER A 28 -10.77 10.91 -12.39
C SER A 28 -11.43 10.79 -11.01
N ASP A 29 -11.77 9.58 -10.59
CA ASP A 29 -12.33 9.28 -9.26
C ASP A 29 -11.29 9.55 -8.16
N VAL A 30 -10.05 9.13 -8.36
CA VAL A 30 -8.96 9.35 -7.40
C VAL A 30 -8.67 10.85 -7.24
N VAL A 31 -8.61 11.62 -8.33
CA VAL A 31 -8.41 13.08 -8.30
C VAL A 31 -9.56 13.76 -7.55
N ALA A 32 -10.82 13.35 -7.77
CA ALA A 32 -11.96 13.89 -7.07
C ALA A 32 -11.93 13.59 -5.55
N LYS A 33 -11.55 12.36 -5.17
CA LYS A 33 -11.37 11.97 -3.76
C LYS A 33 -10.21 12.73 -3.10
N ALA A 34 -9.07 12.84 -3.78
CA ALA A 34 -7.91 13.59 -3.31
C ALA A 34 -8.24 15.08 -3.12
N TRP A 35 -9.00 15.68 -4.03
CA TRP A 35 -9.47 17.05 -3.89
C TRP A 35 -10.33 17.25 -2.64
N ARG A 36 -11.28 16.35 -2.38
CA ARG A 36 -12.10 16.40 -1.16
C ARG A 36 -11.28 16.28 0.11
N ALA A 37 -10.27 15.41 0.12
CA ALA A 37 -9.36 15.25 1.25
C ALA A 37 -8.49 16.50 1.45
N HIS A 38 -7.95 17.06 0.37
CA HIS A 38 -7.16 18.29 0.39
C HIS A 38 -7.96 19.47 0.97
N GLN A 39 -9.24 19.64 0.59
CA GLN A 39 -10.13 20.66 1.15
C GLN A 39 -10.37 20.49 2.66
N LEU A 40 -10.19 19.31 3.20
CA LEU A 40 -10.27 18.99 4.62
C LEU A 40 -8.93 19.13 5.36
N GLY A 41 -7.86 19.53 4.67
CA GLY A 41 -6.51 19.62 5.23
C GLY A 41 -5.85 18.26 5.50
N MET A 42 -6.35 17.18 4.90
CA MET A 42 -5.75 15.84 5.05
C MET A 42 -4.57 15.67 4.10
N ARG A 43 -3.53 14.98 4.58
CA ARG A 43 -2.41 14.55 3.74
C ARG A 43 -2.85 13.41 2.82
N VAL A 44 -2.28 13.34 1.63
CA VAL A 44 -2.69 12.39 0.58
C VAL A 44 -1.57 11.41 0.26
N MET A 45 -1.90 10.13 0.26
CA MET A 45 -1.12 9.04 -0.33
C MET A 45 -1.84 8.52 -1.57
N ILE A 46 -1.12 8.34 -2.67
CA ILE A 46 -1.62 7.68 -3.87
C ILE A 46 -1.01 6.29 -3.95
N ASP A 47 -1.86 5.29 -4.14
CA ASP A 47 -1.51 3.89 -4.17
C ASP A 47 -1.76 3.30 -5.56
N PHE A 48 -0.69 3.13 -6.34
CA PHE A 48 -0.76 2.54 -7.67
C PHE A 48 -0.78 1.02 -7.61
N HIS A 49 -1.88 0.41 -8.03
CA HIS A 49 -1.98 -1.04 -8.16
C HIS A 49 -1.36 -1.58 -9.45
N TYR A 50 -1.27 -0.77 -10.51
CA TYR A 50 -0.86 -1.19 -11.86
C TYR A 50 -1.66 -2.39 -12.38
N SER A 51 -2.92 -2.38 -12.12
CA SER A 51 -3.93 -3.37 -12.49
C SER A 51 -5.25 -2.66 -12.81
N ASP A 52 -6.20 -3.34 -13.43
CA ASP A 52 -7.57 -2.85 -13.64
C ASP A 52 -8.51 -3.20 -12.47
N VAL A 53 -8.02 -4.03 -11.55
CA VAL A 53 -8.74 -4.56 -10.38
C VAL A 53 -7.82 -4.59 -9.15
N TRP A 54 -8.24 -5.24 -8.09
CA TRP A 54 -7.42 -5.48 -6.91
C TRP A 54 -6.07 -6.12 -7.28
N ALA A 55 -4.99 -5.53 -6.80
CA ALA A 55 -3.68 -6.14 -6.75
C ALA A 55 -3.36 -6.48 -5.29
N ASP A 56 -3.13 -7.75 -5.02
CA ASP A 56 -2.83 -8.31 -3.70
C ASP A 56 -1.92 -9.54 -3.87
N PRO A 57 -1.49 -10.24 -2.78
CA PRO A 57 -0.61 -11.39 -2.91
C PRO A 57 -1.15 -12.54 -3.76
N GLY A 58 -2.46 -12.61 -3.97
CA GLY A 58 -3.11 -13.61 -4.83
C GLY A 58 -3.37 -13.14 -6.27
N SER A 59 -3.20 -11.83 -6.55
CA SER A 59 -3.61 -11.23 -7.82
C SER A 59 -2.75 -10.01 -8.17
N GLN A 60 -1.76 -10.21 -9.02
CA GLN A 60 -0.87 -9.13 -9.51
C GLN A 60 -0.88 -9.04 -11.04
N TYR A 61 -2.07 -9.25 -11.64
CA TYR A 61 -2.21 -9.31 -13.09
C TYR A 61 -2.09 -7.94 -13.76
N LYS A 62 -1.49 -7.94 -14.94
CA LYS A 62 -1.40 -6.78 -15.83
C LYS A 62 -2.77 -6.20 -16.13
N PRO A 63 -2.90 -4.87 -16.28
CA PRO A 63 -4.06 -4.30 -16.94
C PRO A 63 -4.28 -4.89 -18.33
N ALA A 64 -5.52 -5.03 -18.75
CA ALA A 64 -5.86 -5.58 -20.07
C ALA A 64 -5.15 -4.84 -21.22
N ALA A 65 -4.99 -3.53 -21.09
CA ALA A 65 -4.30 -2.71 -22.08
C ALA A 65 -2.78 -2.95 -22.17
N TRP A 66 -2.20 -3.66 -21.20
CA TRP A 66 -0.75 -3.93 -21.12
C TRP A 66 -0.40 -5.38 -21.47
N ILE A 67 -1.39 -6.20 -21.80
CA ILE A 67 -1.19 -7.58 -22.23
C ILE A 67 -0.44 -7.58 -23.57
N GLY A 68 0.58 -8.43 -23.69
CA GLY A 68 1.39 -8.55 -24.90
C GLY A 68 2.47 -7.49 -25.09
N LEU A 69 2.57 -6.51 -24.17
CA LEU A 69 3.67 -5.54 -24.20
C LEU A 69 5.00 -6.23 -23.85
N SER A 70 6.07 -5.79 -24.53
CA SER A 70 7.44 -6.14 -24.17
C SER A 70 7.83 -5.51 -22.83
N LEU A 71 8.93 -5.97 -22.24
CA LEU A 71 9.45 -5.46 -20.97
C LEU A 71 9.66 -3.91 -21.00
N ASP A 72 10.20 -3.40 -22.11
CA ASP A 72 10.45 -1.95 -22.24
C ASP A 72 9.17 -1.16 -22.45
N GLU A 73 8.19 -1.71 -23.16
CA GLU A 73 6.87 -1.12 -23.31
C GLU A 73 6.10 -1.13 -21.96
N LEU A 74 6.22 -2.19 -21.14
CA LEU A 74 5.65 -2.22 -19.80
C LEU A 74 6.25 -1.15 -18.88
N LYS A 75 7.56 -0.95 -18.93
CA LYS A 75 8.22 0.14 -18.20
C LYS A 75 7.69 1.50 -18.65
N THR A 76 7.53 1.69 -19.95
CA THR A 76 6.93 2.92 -20.49
C THR A 76 5.49 3.10 -19.99
N ALA A 77 4.68 2.06 -20.04
CA ALA A 77 3.29 2.10 -19.55
C ALA A 77 3.18 2.44 -18.05
N ILE A 78 4.06 1.87 -17.20
CA ILE A 78 4.16 2.23 -15.78
C ILE A 78 4.46 3.72 -15.63
N ALA A 79 5.49 4.21 -16.32
CA ALA A 79 5.91 5.61 -16.22
C ALA A 79 4.81 6.57 -16.67
N ASP A 80 4.19 6.29 -17.80
CA ASP A 80 3.16 7.13 -18.38
C ASP A 80 1.89 7.17 -17.54
N HIS A 81 1.41 6.01 -17.05
CA HIS A 81 0.26 5.96 -16.15
C HIS A 81 0.54 6.70 -14.83
N THR A 82 1.71 6.49 -14.23
CA THR A 82 2.11 7.19 -13.00
C THR A 82 2.12 8.70 -13.21
N LYS A 83 2.78 9.17 -14.26
CA LYS A 83 2.85 10.60 -14.57
C LYS A 83 1.48 11.19 -14.93
N ASP A 84 0.65 10.48 -15.65
CA ASP A 84 -0.69 10.93 -16.03
C ASP A 84 -1.56 11.21 -14.82
N VAL A 85 -1.61 10.28 -13.84
CA VAL A 85 -2.37 10.47 -12.60
C VAL A 85 -1.79 11.61 -11.75
N LEU A 86 -0.47 11.63 -11.58
CA LEU A 86 0.19 12.63 -10.73
C LEU A 86 0.12 14.04 -11.32
N ASN A 87 0.20 14.19 -12.64
CA ASN A 87 0.00 15.49 -13.31
C ASN A 87 -1.44 15.98 -13.15
N ALA A 88 -2.44 15.09 -13.21
CA ALA A 88 -3.82 15.48 -12.98
C ALA A 88 -4.06 15.99 -11.52
N LEU A 89 -3.36 15.43 -10.53
CA LEU A 89 -3.35 15.97 -9.16
C LEU A 89 -2.66 17.34 -9.11
N LYS A 90 -1.50 17.47 -9.76
CA LYS A 90 -0.73 18.72 -9.82
C LYS A 90 -1.51 19.86 -10.44
N GLU A 91 -2.26 19.61 -11.50
CA GLU A 91 -3.17 20.57 -12.14
C GLU A 91 -4.29 21.05 -11.21
N LYS A 92 -4.68 20.23 -10.24
CA LYS A 92 -5.63 20.60 -9.17
C LYS A 92 -4.97 21.25 -7.95
N GLY A 93 -3.66 21.48 -7.98
CA GLY A 93 -2.92 22.04 -6.84
C GLY A 93 -2.76 21.05 -5.68
N ILE A 94 -2.92 19.74 -5.91
CA ILE A 94 -2.78 18.70 -4.89
C ILE A 94 -1.38 18.12 -4.98
N THR A 95 -0.65 18.16 -3.87
CA THR A 95 0.66 17.53 -3.73
C THR A 95 0.54 16.33 -2.81
N PRO A 96 0.66 15.09 -3.31
CA PRO A 96 0.72 13.92 -2.45
C PRO A 96 2.00 13.94 -1.61
N GLU A 97 1.89 13.58 -0.34
CA GLU A 97 3.07 13.42 0.53
C GLU A 97 3.78 12.09 0.22
N TRP A 98 2.97 11.08 -0.10
CA TRP A 98 3.45 9.73 -0.39
C TRP A 98 2.85 9.19 -1.69
N VAL A 99 3.64 8.39 -2.40
CA VAL A 99 3.19 7.66 -3.58
C VAL A 99 3.69 6.23 -3.50
N GLN A 100 2.77 5.29 -3.49
CA GLN A 100 3.04 3.86 -3.43
C GLN A 100 3.13 3.29 -4.84
N VAL A 101 4.22 2.58 -5.11
CA VAL A 101 4.53 1.95 -6.40
C VAL A 101 4.27 0.45 -6.29
N GLY A 102 3.08 0.02 -6.71
CA GLY A 102 2.56 -1.33 -6.52
C GLY A 102 1.93 -1.55 -5.14
N ASN A 103 0.95 -2.45 -5.04
CA ASN A 103 0.27 -2.82 -3.81
C ASN A 103 0.56 -4.27 -3.45
N GLU A 104 1.06 -4.51 -2.21
CA GLU A 104 1.34 -5.84 -1.67
C GLU A 104 2.12 -6.75 -2.63
N ILE A 105 3.18 -6.22 -3.21
CA ILE A 105 3.93 -6.78 -4.33
C ILE A 105 4.88 -7.93 -3.96
N THR A 106 4.68 -8.58 -2.83
CA THR A 106 5.54 -9.66 -2.33
C THR A 106 5.76 -10.78 -3.37
N PRO A 107 4.72 -11.25 -4.09
CA PRO A 107 4.89 -12.32 -5.08
C PRO A 107 5.25 -11.80 -6.47
N GLY A 108 5.61 -10.53 -6.61
CA GLY A 108 5.89 -9.88 -7.89
C GLY A 108 4.84 -8.87 -8.32
N MET A 109 4.91 -8.46 -9.57
CA MET A 109 4.01 -7.49 -10.21
C MET A 109 3.80 -7.87 -11.67
N LEU A 110 2.68 -7.41 -12.23
CA LEU A 110 2.41 -7.48 -13.68
C LEU A 110 2.48 -8.91 -14.24
N TRP A 111 1.83 -9.83 -13.53
CA TRP A 111 1.72 -11.21 -13.97
C TRP A 111 1.01 -11.33 -15.32
N ASP A 112 1.38 -12.32 -16.10
CA ASP A 112 0.63 -12.73 -17.28
C ASP A 112 -0.70 -13.41 -16.85
N GLU A 113 -1.72 -13.38 -17.74
CA GLU A 113 -3.05 -13.94 -17.46
C GLU A 113 -3.03 -15.44 -17.11
N ASP A 114 -2.05 -16.16 -17.63
CA ASP A 114 -1.89 -17.57 -17.35
C ASP A 114 -1.02 -17.77 -16.12
N ALA A 115 -1.64 -17.87 -14.95
CA ALA A 115 -0.98 -18.17 -13.69
C ALA A 115 -0.30 -19.55 -13.69
N THR A 116 -0.54 -20.42 -14.68
CA THR A 116 0.19 -21.67 -14.87
C THR A 116 1.56 -21.44 -15.47
N VAL A 117 1.81 -20.26 -16.03
CA VAL A 117 3.13 -19.76 -16.43
C VAL A 117 3.79 -18.99 -15.27
N SER A 118 3.38 -19.28 -14.07
CA SER A 118 4.03 -18.86 -12.82
C SER A 118 5.53 -19.10 -12.87
N GLY A 119 6.32 -18.09 -12.63
CA GLY A 119 7.76 -18.11 -12.91
C GLY A 119 8.09 -17.61 -14.31
N ALA A 120 7.08 -17.14 -15.02
CA ALA A 120 7.27 -16.39 -16.24
C ALA A 120 8.04 -15.10 -15.94
N THR A 121 8.29 -14.38 -16.93
CA THR A 121 9.28 -13.32 -17.11
C THR A 121 9.27 -12.20 -16.06
N TYR A 122 8.19 -12.02 -15.26
CA TYR A 122 7.97 -10.81 -14.45
C TYR A 122 7.69 -11.07 -12.96
N ASP A 123 7.46 -12.33 -12.56
CA ASP A 123 7.22 -12.66 -11.16
C ASP A 123 8.50 -12.59 -10.33
N VAL A 124 8.39 -12.27 -9.06
CA VAL A 124 9.48 -12.52 -8.10
C VAL A 124 9.54 -14.02 -7.84
N PRO A 125 10.73 -14.63 -7.93
CA PRO A 125 10.86 -16.06 -7.67
C PRO A 125 10.48 -16.38 -6.22
N LYS A 126 9.89 -17.55 -5.99
CA LYS A 126 9.67 -18.07 -4.64
C LYS A 126 11.00 -18.20 -3.90
N GLU A 127 10.97 -17.98 -2.59
CA GLU A 127 12.14 -18.13 -1.72
C GLU A 127 12.90 -19.45 -2.01
N GLY A 128 14.20 -19.35 -2.19
CA GLY A 128 15.07 -20.48 -2.50
C GLY A 128 15.19 -20.86 -3.99
N VAL A 129 14.50 -20.15 -4.88
CA VAL A 129 14.63 -20.32 -6.33
C VAL A 129 15.23 -19.06 -6.93
N THR A 130 16.42 -19.14 -7.47
CA THR A 130 17.14 -17.98 -8.03
C THR A 130 16.77 -17.79 -9.50
N TYR A 131 15.93 -16.83 -9.80
CA TYR A 131 15.69 -16.34 -11.16
C TYR A 131 16.14 -14.87 -11.26
N ALA A 132 17.44 -14.66 -11.36
CA ALA A 132 18.04 -13.31 -11.36
C ALA A 132 17.41 -12.36 -12.39
N LYS A 133 16.90 -12.88 -13.50
CA LYS A 133 16.21 -12.09 -14.53
C LYS A 133 14.87 -11.54 -14.03
N ASN A 134 14.10 -12.33 -13.28
CA ASN A 134 12.80 -11.91 -12.75
C ASN A 134 12.96 -10.90 -11.62
N GLU A 135 13.94 -11.11 -10.73
CA GLU A 135 14.30 -10.16 -9.68
C GLU A 135 14.69 -8.81 -10.26
N LYS A 136 15.49 -8.81 -11.33
CA LYS A 136 15.86 -7.58 -12.01
C LYS A 136 14.65 -6.91 -12.66
N ASN A 137 13.78 -7.64 -13.33
CA ASN A 137 12.58 -7.09 -13.96
C ASN A 137 11.66 -6.45 -12.91
N PHE A 138 11.45 -7.14 -11.78
CA PHE A 138 10.71 -6.63 -10.63
C PHE A 138 11.30 -5.32 -10.10
N ALA A 139 12.62 -5.29 -9.87
CA ALA A 139 13.33 -4.10 -9.42
C ALA A 139 13.25 -2.95 -10.45
N ASP A 140 13.31 -3.26 -11.74
CA ASP A 140 13.20 -2.29 -12.83
C ASP A 140 11.79 -1.66 -12.89
N PHE A 141 10.71 -2.42 -12.64
CA PHE A 141 9.35 -1.88 -12.56
C PHE A 141 9.20 -0.86 -11.42
N ILE A 142 9.69 -1.21 -10.24
CA ILE A 142 9.66 -0.32 -9.07
C ILE A 142 10.53 0.92 -9.35
N THR A 143 11.72 0.74 -9.91
CA THR A 143 12.62 1.84 -10.30
C THR A 143 11.92 2.79 -11.28
N THR A 144 11.21 2.24 -12.27
CA THR A 144 10.49 3.02 -13.28
C THR A 144 9.37 3.86 -12.65
N GLY A 145 8.55 3.24 -11.80
CA GLY A 145 7.49 3.96 -11.07
C GLY A 145 8.06 5.04 -10.16
N SER A 146 9.13 4.71 -9.40
CA SER A 146 9.80 5.65 -8.50
C SER A 146 10.34 6.87 -9.24
N ASN A 147 11.00 6.66 -10.36
CA ASN A 147 11.54 7.76 -11.18
C ASN A 147 10.40 8.63 -11.73
N ALA A 148 9.30 8.03 -12.20
CA ALA A 148 8.14 8.76 -12.69
C ALA A 148 7.49 9.62 -11.59
N VAL A 149 7.43 9.12 -10.33
CA VAL A 149 7.00 9.91 -9.18
C VAL A 149 7.89 11.12 -8.97
N LYS A 150 9.21 10.91 -8.91
CA LYS A 150 10.17 11.98 -8.65
C LYS A 150 10.26 13.03 -9.77
N GLU A 151 9.95 12.64 -10.99
CA GLU A 151 9.84 13.57 -12.15
C GLU A 151 8.69 14.57 -11.94
N VAL A 152 7.54 14.14 -11.44
CA VAL A 152 6.37 15.00 -11.23
C VAL A 152 6.40 15.73 -9.89
N PHE A 153 6.73 14.99 -8.81
CA PHE A 153 6.80 15.45 -7.42
C PHE A 153 8.13 15.05 -6.78
N PRO A 154 9.20 15.83 -6.96
CA PRO A 154 10.54 15.47 -6.45
C PRO A 154 10.60 15.23 -4.95
N ASN A 155 9.72 15.88 -4.17
CA ASN A 155 9.68 15.79 -2.71
C ASN A 155 8.71 14.73 -2.18
N ALA A 156 7.83 14.15 -3.00
CA ALA A 156 6.96 13.07 -2.56
C ALA A 156 7.79 11.83 -2.21
N LYS A 157 7.47 11.17 -1.09
CA LYS A 157 8.14 9.94 -0.69
C LYS A 157 7.58 8.75 -1.44
N VAL A 158 8.47 7.96 -2.01
CA VAL A 158 8.09 6.73 -2.73
C VAL A 158 8.03 5.56 -1.76
N ILE A 159 6.92 4.85 -1.78
CA ILE A 159 6.64 3.70 -0.91
C ILE A 159 6.73 2.40 -1.70
N VAL A 160 7.37 1.40 -1.11
CA VAL A 160 7.23 -0.02 -1.47
C VAL A 160 6.46 -0.73 -0.37
N HIS A 161 5.37 -1.41 -0.74
CA HIS A 161 4.41 -1.99 0.18
C HIS A 161 4.31 -3.52 0.04
N LEU A 162 4.45 -4.22 1.16
CA LEU A 162 4.30 -5.67 1.24
C LEU A 162 3.20 -6.05 2.26
N HIS A 163 2.60 -7.24 2.07
CA HIS A 163 1.68 -7.85 3.03
C HIS A 163 2.44 -8.46 4.23
N ASP A 164 1.71 -8.98 5.23
CA ASP A 164 2.23 -9.71 6.38
C ASP A 164 3.39 -9.00 7.09
N GLY A 165 3.13 -7.79 7.62
CA GLY A 165 4.12 -6.96 8.30
C GLY A 165 4.84 -7.64 9.47
N ASN A 166 4.28 -8.72 10.01
CA ASN A 166 4.86 -9.56 11.05
C ASN A 166 5.87 -10.61 10.51
N ASN A 167 6.00 -10.78 9.18
CA ASN A 167 6.90 -11.76 8.56
C ASN A 167 8.22 -11.13 8.12
N ASN A 168 9.15 -10.94 9.04
CA ASN A 168 10.45 -10.34 8.77
C ASN A 168 11.26 -11.05 7.67
N GLY A 169 11.15 -12.37 7.55
CA GLY A 169 11.85 -13.14 6.50
C GLY A 169 11.48 -12.69 5.09
N THR A 170 10.19 -12.50 4.85
CA THR A 170 9.66 -12.00 3.57
C THR A 170 10.16 -10.60 3.26
N TYR A 171 10.17 -9.71 4.26
CA TYR A 171 10.68 -8.34 4.09
C TYR A 171 12.16 -8.32 3.76
N ARG A 172 12.98 -9.06 4.47
CA ARG A 172 14.41 -9.18 4.16
C ARG A 172 14.65 -9.71 2.75
N TRP A 173 13.93 -10.76 2.35
CA TRP A 173 14.04 -11.32 1.01
C TRP A 173 13.77 -10.27 -0.08
N ILE A 174 12.63 -9.61 -0.05
CA ILE A 174 12.25 -8.62 -1.07
C ILE A 174 13.17 -7.40 -1.06
N PHE A 175 13.43 -6.83 0.12
CA PHE A 175 14.23 -5.61 0.20
C PHE A 175 15.73 -5.86 -0.04
N ASP A 176 16.24 -7.08 0.15
CA ASP A 176 17.58 -7.47 -0.30
C ASP A 176 17.66 -7.52 -1.84
N ILE A 177 16.61 -7.99 -2.54
CA ILE A 177 16.52 -7.92 -4.01
C ILE A 177 16.57 -6.45 -4.48
N LEU A 178 15.74 -5.58 -3.88
CA LEU A 178 15.70 -4.17 -4.25
C LEU A 178 17.04 -3.45 -3.97
N LYS A 179 17.69 -3.76 -2.85
CA LYS A 179 19.01 -3.25 -2.48
C LYS A 179 20.09 -3.71 -3.47
N ALA A 180 20.09 -4.98 -3.84
CA ALA A 180 21.04 -5.56 -4.81
C ALA A 180 20.93 -4.90 -6.21
N ASN A 181 19.73 -4.42 -6.57
CA ASN A 181 19.45 -3.74 -7.82
C ASN A 181 19.52 -2.20 -7.72
N ASN A 182 19.90 -1.64 -6.58
CA ASN A 182 19.93 -0.18 -6.33
C ASN A 182 18.58 0.51 -6.63
N THR A 183 17.47 -0.16 -6.36
CA THR A 183 16.13 0.35 -6.60
C THR A 183 15.86 1.57 -5.70
N PRO A 184 15.48 2.74 -6.26
CA PRO A 184 15.19 3.91 -5.47
C PRO A 184 13.79 3.82 -4.84
N TYR A 185 13.72 3.99 -3.52
CA TYR A 185 12.50 4.17 -2.73
C TYR A 185 12.86 4.84 -1.41
N ASP A 186 11.86 5.39 -0.73
CA ASP A 186 12.05 6.15 0.52
C ASP A 186 11.51 5.40 1.73
N VAL A 187 10.38 4.69 1.59
CA VAL A 187 9.59 4.12 2.69
C VAL A 187 9.29 2.64 2.45
N ILE A 188 9.40 1.84 3.49
CA ILE A 188 8.95 0.44 3.56
C ILE A 188 7.59 0.43 4.25
N ALA A 189 6.54 0.01 3.55
CA ALA A 189 5.20 -0.06 4.10
C ALA A 189 4.71 -1.49 4.29
N MET A 190 3.83 -1.67 5.27
CA MET A 190 3.38 -2.96 5.76
C MET A 190 1.87 -3.01 5.88
N SER A 191 1.26 -4.15 5.52
CA SER A 191 -0.09 -4.52 5.96
C SER A 191 -0.01 -5.37 7.23
N LEU A 192 -0.96 -5.18 8.14
CA LEU A 192 -1.09 -6.00 9.34
C LEU A 192 -2.57 -6.27 9.63
N TYR A 193 -2.99 -7.53 9.51
CA TYR A 193 -4.37 -7.96 9.75
C TYR A 193 -4.42 -9.04 10.83
N PRO A 194 -4.31 -8.68 12.11
CA PRO A 194 -4.30 -9.65 13.21
C PRO A 194 -5.70 -10.16 13.53
N GLY A 195 -5.75 -11.38 14.03
CA GLY A 195 -6.96 -11.92 14.67
C GLY A 195 -7.13 -11.41 16.10
N THR A 196 -8.31 -11.65 16.67
CA THR A 196 -8.64 -11.22 18.05
C THR A 196 -7.86 -11.99 19.13
N ASP A 197 -7.35 -13.15 18.79
CA ASP A 197 -6.63 -14.08 19.69
C ASP A 197 -5.10 -14.00 19.58
N ASN A 198 -4.57 -13.34 18.53
CA ASN A 198 -3.12 -13.31 18.27
C ASN A 198 -2.57 -11.88 18.03
N TRP A 199 -3.37 -10.86 18.20
CA TRP A 199 -2.97 -9.49 17.82
C TRP A 199 -1.73 -8.99 18.58
N GLN A 200 -1.55 -9.35 19.87
CA GLN A 200 -0.39 -8.91 20.65
C GLN A 200 0.92 -9.45 20.05
N GLU A 201 0.91 -10.73 19.66
CA GLU A 201 2.08 -11.37 19.04
C GLU A 201 2.35 -10.77 17.66
N MET A 202 1.32 -10.59 16.85
CA MET A 202 1.46 -10.03 15.51
C MET A 202 1.92 -8.57 15.55
N VAL A 203 1.40 -7.75 16.46
CA VAL A 203 1.86 -6.37 16.67
C VAL A 203 3.32 -6.34 17.11
N ALA A 204 3.71 -7.19 18.08
CA ALA A 204 5.09 -7.26 18.54
C ALA A 204 6.05 -7.68 17.42
N ALA A 205 5.70 -8.69 16.63
CA ALA A 205 6.49 -9.14 15.49
C ALA A 205 6.59 -8.08 14.39
N CYS A 206 5.51 -7.35 14.11
CA CYS A 206 5.49 -6.27 13.13
C CYS A 206 6.38 -5.09 13.56
N VAL A 207 6.32 -4.70 14.83
CA VAL A 207 7.18 -3.64 15.39
C VAL A 207 8.65 -4.04 15.30
N ALA A 208 9.00 -5.28 15.68
CA ALA A 208 10.37 -5.77 15.53
C ALA A 208 10.82 -5.80 14.07
N ASN A 209 9.91 -6.11 13.12
CA ASN A 209 10.19 -6.03 11.70
C ASN A 209 10.42 -4.58 11.24
N MET A 210 9.62 -3.61 11.68
CA MET A 210 9.85 -2.18 11.38
C MET A 210 11.24 -1.74 11.84
N GLU A 211 11.64 -2.07 13.08
CA GLU A 211 12.96 -1.73 13.61
C GLU A 211 14.10 -2.37 12.80
N ASP A 212 13.93 -3.63 12.40
CA ASP A 212 14.90 -4.32 11.54
C ASP A 212 15.03 -3.67 10.17
N MET A 213 13.91 -3.29 9.54
CA MET A 213 13.89 -2.62 8.23
C MET A 213 14.59 -1.24 8.31
N VAL A 214 14.33 -0.47 9.34
CA VAL A 214 15.03 0.80 9.59
C VAL A 214 16.54 0.56 9.73
N SER A 215 16.93 -0.37 10.59
CA SER A 215 18.35 -0.68 10.85
C SER A 215 19.09 -1.20 9.62
N ARG A 216 18.45 -2.10 8.85
CA ARG A 216 19.07 -2.83 7.74
C ARG A 216 19.16 -2.01 6.45
N TYR A 217 18.15 -1.21 6.18
CA TYR A 217 18.02 -0.49 4.90
C TYR A 217 18.13 1.02 5.04
N ASN A 218 18.18 1.55 6.26
CA ASN A 218 18.20 2.99 6.53
C ASN A 218 17.06 3.73 5.81
N LYS A 219 15.83 3.19 5.95
CA LYS A 219 14.61 3.71 5.34
C LYS A 219 13.59 4.04 6.41
N GLU A 220 12.67 4.94 6.08
CA GLU A 220 11.47 5.14 6.87
C GLU A 220 10.52 3.95 6.72
N VAL A 221 9.64 3.77 7.69
CA VAL A 221 8.66 2.68 7.71
C VAL A 221 7.26 3.23 7.98
N MET A 222 6.22 2.48 7.63
CA MET A 222 4.84 2.79 8.01
C MET A 222 3.95 1.55 7.97
N ILE A 223 2.82 1.61 8.65
CA ILE A 223 1.72 0.68 8.44
C ILE A 223 0.78 1.32 7.42
N ALA A 224 0.78 0.80 6.18
CA ALA A 224 -0.08 1.27 5.10
C ALA A 224 -1.49 0.70 5.19
N GLU A 225 -1.64 -0.46 5.85
CA GLU A 225 -2.92 -1.09 6.09
C GLU A 225 -2.96 -1.78 7.44
N VAL A 226 -4.05 -1.56 8.17
CA VAL A 226 -4.45 -2.36 9.33
C VAL A 226 -5.96 -2.46 9.33
N GLY A 227 -6.49 -3.60 9.74
CA GLY A 227 -7.91 -3.81 9.94
C GLY A 227 -8.13 -4.84 11.05
N MET A 228 -9.24 -4.69 11.77
CA MET A 228 -9.64 -5.57 12.86
C MET A 228 -11.15 -5.83 12.77
N PRO A 229 -11.68 -6.97 13.30
CA PRO A 229 -13.10 -7.27 13.24
C PRO A 229 -13.98 -6.17 13.82
N TRP A 230 -14.97 -5.72 13.05
CA TRP A 230 -15.86 -4.63 13.44
C TRP A 230 -16.76 -4.99 14.64
N ASP A 231 -17.08 -6.27 14.80
CA ASP A 231 -17.93 -6.83 15.86
C ASP A 231 -17.18 -7.10 17.18
N GLU A 232 -15.86 -6.89 17.18
CA GLU A 232 -15.00 -6.96 18.38
C GLU A 232 -14.31 -5.60 18.66
N PRO A 233 -15.08 -4.50 18.80
CA PRO A 233 -14.53 -3.16 18.76
C PRO A 233 -13.61 -2.78 19.91
N GLU A 234 -13.78 -3.38 21.09
CA GLU A 234 -12.90 -3.14 22.25
C GLU A 234 -11.53 -3.81 22.07
N ILE A 235 -11.51 -5.01 21.49
CA ILE A 235 -10.26 -5.70 21.15
C ILE A 235 -9.56 -4.92 20.03
N SER A 236 -10.31 -4.51 19.02
CA SER A 236 -9.82 -3.69 17.91
C SER A 236 -9.20 -2.37 18.39
N LYS A 237 -9.87 -1.67 19.34
CA LYS A 237 -9.34 -0.47 20.00
C LYS A 237 -8.02 -0.76 20.72
N SER A 238 -7.96 -1.85 21.47
CA SER A 238 -6.75 -2.22 22.21
C SER A 238 -5.57 -2.50 21.27
N CYS A 239 -5.79 -3.27 20.21
CA CYS A 239 -4.80 -3.57 19.18
C CYS A 239 -4.30 -2.29 18.49
N LEU A 240 -5.20 -1.44 18.00
CA LEU A 240 -4.86 -0.20 17.31
C LEU A 240 -4.13 0.79 18.22
N THR A 241 -4.55 0.92 19.49
CA THR A 241 -3.90 1.79 20.46
C THR A 241 -2.45 1.35 20.70
N GLU A 242 -2.22 0.05 20.89
CA GLU A 242 -0.87 -0.49 21.09
C GLU A 242 -0.01 -0.35 19.84
N LEU A 243 -0.55 -0.69 18.66
CA LEU A 243 0.16 -0.55 17.39
C LEU A 243 0.58 0.90 17.13
N ILE A 244 -0.34 1.86 17.30
CA ILE A 244 -0.06 3.29 17.11
C ILE A 244 0.99 3.78 18.12
N ALA A 245 0.88 3.41 19.39
CA ALA A 245 1.83 3.81 20.43
C ALA A 245 3.24 3.28 20.15
N LYS A 246 3.36 2.00 19.78
CA LYS A 246 4.65 1.38 19.44
C LYS A 246 5.23 1.95 18.15
N SER A 247 4.38 2.21 17.14
CA SER A 247 4.80 2.86 15.89
C SER A 247 5.33 4.27 16.13
N LYS A 248 4.69 5.06 16.99
CA LYS A 248 5.18 6.41 17.39
C LYS A 248 6.53 6.38 18.13
N ALA A 249 6.89 5.27 18.77
CA ALA A 249 8.16 5.13 19.45
C ALA A 249 9.34 4.90 18.48
N ILE A 250 9.06 4.53 17.22
CA ILE A 250 10.05 4.40 16.15
C ILE A 250 10.16 5.75 15.43
N GLU A 251 11.28 6.46 15.60
CA GLU A 251 11.50 7.81 15.03
C GLU A 251 11.25 7.84 13.51
N GLN A 252 11.62 6.79 12.80
CA GLN A 252 11.47 6.66 11.35
C GLN A 252 10.08 6.18 10.92
N CYS A 253 9.13 5.93 11.83
CA CYS A 253 7.79 5.51 11.47
C CYS A 253 6.90 6.73 11.16
N LEU A 254 6.33 6.72 9.95
CA LEU A 254 5.54 7.85 9.43
C LEU A 254 4.06 7.79 9.85
N GLY A 255 3.60 6.66 10.37
CA GLY A 255 2.23 6.52 10.86
C GLY A 255 1.55 5.20 10.51
N VAL A 256 0.25 5.17 10.80
CA VAL A 256 -0.61 3.99 10.64
C VAL A 256 -1.86 4.39 9.85
N PHE A 257 -2.16 3.68 8.77
CA PHE A 257 -3.37 3.82 7.99
C PHE A 257 -4.31 2.64 8.27
N TYR A 258 -5.57 2.94 8.57
CA TYR A 258 -6.62 1.94 8.66
C TYR A 258 -7.20 1.68 7.26
N TRP A 259 -7.28 0.40 6.86
CA TRP A 259 -7.84 0.02 5.57
C TRP A 259 -9.36 -0.02 5.61
N GLU A 260 -10.02 0.73 4.71
CA GLU A 260 -11.48 0.79 4.58
C GLU A 260 -12.21 0.96 5.92
N PRO A 261 -11.81 1.90 6.81
CA PRO A 261 -12.42 2.03 8.14
C PRO A 261 -13.92 2.29 8.08
N GLN A 262 -14.42 2.91 7.01
CA GLN A 262 -15.83 3.23 6.79
C GLN A 262 -16.69 2.05 6.37
N SER A 263 -16.11 0.90 6.08
CA SER A 263 -16.85 -0.32 5.82
C SER A 263 -17.68 -0.68 7.06
N TYR A 264 -18.97 -0.92 6.88
CA TYR A 264 -19.92 -1.14 7.98
C TYR A 264 -20.44 -2.59 7.99
N GLY A 265 -20.49 -3.19 9.17
CA GLY A 265 -20.88 -4.59 9.31
C GLY A 265 -20.03 -5.49 8.42
N SER A 266 -20.68 -6.30 7.61
CA SER A 266 -20.02 -7.19 6.64
C SER A 266 -20.25 -6.75 5.19
N TRP A 267 -20.17 -5.45 4.92
CA TRP A 267 -20.42 -4.90 3.59
C TRP A 267 -19.50 -5.54 2.54
N ASN A 268 -20.11 -6.12 1.49
CA ASN A 268 -19.42 -6.86 0.43
C ASN A 268 -18.48 -7.97 0.95
N GLY A 269 -18.76 -8.55 2.13
CA GLY A 269 -17.93 -9.59 2.72
C GLY A 269 -16.69 -9.10 3.46
N TYR A 270 -16.41 -7.80 3.49
CA TYR A 270 -15.32 -7.24 4.27
C TYR A 270 -15.76 -6.98 5.71
N THR A 271 -15.12 -7.65 6.67
CA THR A 271 -15.49 -7.65 8.09
C THR A 271 -14.53 -6.89 9.00
N LEU A 272 -13.49 -6.26 8.43
CA LEU A 272 -12.42 -5.62 9.18
C LEU A 272 -12.51 -4.09 9.17
N GLY A 273 -13.71 -3.54 8.96
CA GLY A 273 -14.00 -2.11 9.08
C GLY A 273 -14.07 -1.66 10.55
N ALA A 274 -14.45 -0.39 10.75
CA ALA A 274 -14.58 0.19 12.08
C ALA A 274 -15.95 0.85 12.32
N PHE A 275 -16.95 0.42 11.55
CA PHE A 275 -18.35 0.87 11.68
C PHE A 275 -19.26 -0.34 11.92
N ASP A 276 -20.24 -0.17 12.79
CA ASP A 276 -21.23 -1.19 13.10
C ASP A 276 -22.25 -1.42 11.94
N GLU A 277 -23.12 -2.40 12.08
CA GLU A 277 -24.16 -2.70 11.08
C GLU A 277 -25.11 -1.51 10.80
N SER A 278 -25.24 -0.58 11.74
CA SER A 278 -26.05 0.63 11.57
C SER A 278 -25.29 1.78 10.85
N GLY A 279 -24.04 1.55 10.47
CA GLY A 279 -23.18 2.54 9.85
C GLY A 279 -22.64 3.61 10.81
N LYS A 280 -22.59 3.32 12.12
CA LYS A 280 -21.99 4.22 13.12
C LYS A 280 -20.56 3.79 13.43
N PRO A 281 -19.65 4.77 13.69
CA PRO A 281 -18.30 4.44 14.09
C PRO A 281 -18.31 3.69 15.43
N THR A 282 -17.47 2.66 15.53
CA THR A 282 -17.25 1.92 16.78
C THR A 282 -16.16 2.59 17.61
N VAL A 283 -16.02 2.14 18.87
CA VAL A 283 -14.95 2.62 19.76
C VAL A 283 -13.54 2.29 19.27
N ALA A 284 -13.38 1.39 18.30
CA ALA A 284 -12.09 1.10 17.68
C ALA A 284 -11.41 2.37 17.14
N LEU A 285 -12.19 3.32 16.62
CA LEU A 285 -11.68 4.58 16.07
C LEU A 285 -11.17 5.56 17.13
N ASP A 286 -11.49 5.38 18.42
CA ASP A 286 -10.93 6.20 19.50
C ASP A 286 -9.40 6.10 19.57
N ALA A 287 -8.82 5.01 19.06
CA ALA A 287 -7.37 4.83 18.99
C ALA A 287 -6.66 5.94 18.18
N PHE A 288 -7.35 6.63 17.29
CA PHE A 288 -6.80 7.71 16.47
C PHE A 288 -6.90 9.10 17.10
N ASN A 289 -7.59 9.23 18.24
CA ASN A 289 -7.74 10.49 18.97
C ASN A 289 -6.57 10.78 19.95
N GLN A 290 -5.34 10.37 19.62
CA GLN A 290 -4.17 10.48 20.52
C GLN A 290 -3.26 11.66 20.16
#